data_ef1cc5cdc7af5bfbba9d35e0a137b5e4
#
_entry.id   ef1cc5cdc7af5bfbba9d35e0a137b5e4
#
_cell.length_a   1.000
_cell.length_b   1.000
_cell.length_c   1.000
_cell.angle_alpha   90.00
_cell.angle_beta   90.00
_cell.angle_gamma   90.00
#
_symmetry.space_group_name_H-M   'P 1'
#
loop_
_entity.id
_entity.type
_entity.pdbx_description
1 polymer ?
#
loop_
_entity_poly.entity_id
_entity_poly.type
_entity_poly.pdbx_seq_one_letter_code
_entity_poly.pdbx_strand_id
1 'polypeptide(L)'
;MANYYDFKSRVLNNGYDLDGYYGYQCWDGAMLWVKELTGKVYNCTLTGYAVDIWTNRYNSGILDDFDEVYDLQPGDVVVFPETSYTPYTHIAIFDSDAGNGGGYFLGQNQSGIPGEEGGKAFDLMWFPYEATCDTAFRYKGSSGSTSDSGSSDYEETESSGSASEWIREDGVFTSKYVINARSDASTSADIVYTFPAGSEIQYDYYAFKNGYVWISQPREDGGWWYLATGEAENGRRTEPAWGTFE
;
A
#
# COMPACT_ATOMS: atom_id res chain seq x y z
N MET A 1 13.12 -5.28 18.27
CA MET A 1 12.45 -5.31 16.95
C MET A 1 13.12 -4.29 16.06
N ALA A 2 13.27 -4.58 14.77
CA ALA A 2 13.79 -3.62 13.83
C ALA A 2 12.81 -2.44 13.74
N ASN A 3 13.34 -1.22 13.73
CA ASN A 3 12.59 0.01 13.62
C ASN A 3 12.93 0.69 12.28
N TYR A 4 11.92 1.03 11.50
CA TYR A 4 12.12 1.62 10.18
C TYR A 4 12.91 2.94 10.23
N TYR A 5 12.61 3.82 11.18
CA TYR A 5 13.26 5.14 11.26
C TYR A 5 14.73 5.02 11.69
N ASP A 6 15.06 4.05 12.56
CA ASP A 6 16.44 3.74 12.92
C ASP A 6 17.19 3.15 11.72
N PHE A 7 16.56 2.26 10.95
CA PHE A 7 17.09 1.74 9.69
C PHE A 7 17.37 2.86 8.72
N LYS A 8 16.37 3.69 8.40
CA LYS A 8 16.47 4.83 7.49
C LYS A 8 17.62 5.77 7.88
N SER A 9 17.71 6.15 9.15
CA SER A 9 18.75 7.07 9.63
C SER A 9 20.17 6.52 9.44
N ARG A 10 20.33 5.20 9.51
CA ARG A 10 21.61 4.51 9.34
C ARG A 10 22.01 4.36 7.88
N VAL A 11 21.04 4.10 6.99
CA VAL A 11 21.34 3.74 5.59
C VAL A 11 21.30 4.92 4.63
N LEU A 12 20.58 5.99 4.94
CA LEU A 12 20.45 7.15 4.06
C LEU A 12 21.81 7.73 3.69
N ASN A 13 22.04 7.95 2.40
CA ASN A 13 23.29 8.37 1.77
C ASN A 13 24.46 7.34 1.85
N ASN A 14 24.19 6.12 2.32
CA ASN A 14 25.16 5.03 2.32
C ASN A 14 24.75 3.98 1.27
N GLY A 15 25.73 3.32 0.65
CA GLY A 15 25.51 2.24 -0.30
C GLY A 15 25.85 0.90 0.32
N TYR A 16 25.06 -0.10 0.00
CA TYR A 16 25.22 -1.48 0.46
C TYR A 16 25.10 -2.42 -0.73
N ASP A 17 26.10 -3.24 -0.91
CA ASP A 17 26.14 -4.34 -1.87
C ASP A 17 25.99 -5.64 -1.07
N LEU A 18 24.77 -6.19 -1.06
CA LEU A 18 24.41 -7.30 -0.19
C LEU A 18 24.86 -8.65 -0.76
N ASP A 19 24.87 -8.78 -2.08
CA ASP A 19 25.20 -10.02 -2.78
C ASP A 19 26.56 -10.02 -3.49
N GLY A 20 27.20 -8.86 -3.58
CA GLY A 20 28.52 -8.68 -4.23
C GLY A 20 28.44 -8.55 -5.75
N TYR A 21 27.25 -8.28 -6.32
CA TYR A 21 27.04 -8.15 -7.76
C TYR A 21 26.51 -6.77 -8.14
N TYR A 22 27.16 -6.13 -9.13
CA TYR A 22 26.75 -4.86 -9.72
C TYR A 22 26.71 -3.65 -8.76
N GLY A 23 27.27 -3.77 -7.54
CA GLY A 23 27.28 -2.70 -6.53
C GLY A 23 25.89 -2.43 -5.95
N TYR A 24 25.56 -1.18 -5.66
CA TYR A 24 24.38 -0.79 -4.88
C TYR A 24 23.09 -0.82 -5.71
N GLN A 25 22.47 -1.98 -5.87
CA GLN A 25 21.22 -2.13 -6.61
C GLN A 25 19.98 -1.97 -5.70
N CYS A 26 18.82 -1.77 -6.32
CA CYS A 26 17.56 -1.62 -5.58
C CYS A 26 17.21 -2.86 -4.75
N TRP A 27 17.53 -4.05 -5.28
CA TRP A 27 17.33 -5.32 -4.58
C TRP A 27 18.14 -5.38 -3.29
N ASP A 28 19.42 -4.97 -3.31
CA ASP A 28 20.29 -4.96 -2.14
C ASP A 28 19.72 -4.12 -1.01
N GLY A 29 19.25 -2.92 -1.36
CA GLY A 29 18.67 -2.00 -0.40
C GLY A 29 17.39 -2.55 0.23
N ALA A 30 16.47 -3.06 -0.57
CA ALA A 30 15.23 -3.64 -0.06
C ALA A 30 15.48 -4.91 0.76
N MET A 31 16.37 -5.79 0.27
CA MET A 31 16.70 -7.04 0.98
C MET A 31 17.55 -6.81 2.22
N LEU A 32 18.29 -5.72 2.33
CA LEU A 32 18.94 -5.32 3.57
C LEU A 32 17.90 -5.07 4.68
N TRP A 33 16.81 -4.37 4.36
CA TRP A 33 15.69 -4.16 5.28
C TRP A 33 14.95 -5.45 5.60
N VAL A 34 14.58 -6.22 4.57
CA VAL A 34 13.92 -7.52 4.72
C VAL A 34 14.73 -8.47 5.62
N LYS A 35 16.05 -8.51 5.43
CA LYS A 35 16.95 -9.33 6.24
C LYS A 35 17.01 -8.87 7.70
N GLU A 36 16.92 -7.57 7.96
CA GLU A 36 16.86 -7.05 9.33
C GLU A 36 15.56 -7.43 10.03
N LEU A 37 14.44 -7.50 9.28
CA LEU A 37 13.14 -7.91 9.79
C LEU A 37 13.05 -9.42 10.04
N THR A 38 13.54 -10.24 9.09
CA THR A 38 13.24 -11.68 9.02
C THR A 38 14.44 -12.59 9.18
N GLY A 39 15.65 -12.07 9.02
CA GLY A 39 16.88 -12.85 8.87
C GLY A 39 17.07 -13.51 7.49
N LYS A 40 16.14 -13.32 6.55
CA LYS A 40 16.11 -13.92 5.20
C LYS A 40 16.24 -12.87 4.10
N VAL A 41 16.52 -13.34 2.88
CA VAL A 41 16.41 -12.56 1.64
C VAL A 41 15.58 -13.36 0.63
N TYR A 42 14.91 -12.66 -0.29
CA TYR A 42 14.11 -13.25 -1.36
C TYR A 42 14.71 -12.86 -2.71
N ASN A 43 14.97 -13.87 -3.56
CA ASN A 43 15.71 -13.67 -4.80
C ASN A 43 14.77 -13.47 -6.00
N CYS A 44 15.26 -12.72 -6.98
CA CYS A 44 14.63 -12.56 -8.28
C CYS A 44 14.91 -13.80 -9.14
N THR A 45 14.00 -14.77 -9.16
CA THR A 45 14.25 -16.12 -9.69
C THR A 45 13.64 -16.40 -11.07
N LEU A 46 12.84 -15.49 -11.61
CA LEU A 46 12.15 -15.67 -12.90
C LEU A 46 12.87 -14.92 -14.03
N THR A 47 13.03 -13.61 -13.88
CA THR A 47 13.63 -12.72 -14.87
C THR A 47 14.95 -12.13 -14.43
N GLY A 48 15.24 -12.17 -13.13
CA GLY A 48 16.37 -11.49 -12.51
C GLY A 48 16.10 -10.01 -12.17
N TYR A 49 14.89 -9.51 -12.45
CA TYR A 49 14.48 -8.15 -12.12
C TYR A 49 13.64 -8.10 -10.84
N ALA A 50 13.61 -6.94 -10.20
CA ALA A 50 12.96 -6.73 -8.91
C ALA A 50 11.45 -7.11 -8.91
N VAL A 51 10.76 -7.02 -10.03
CA VAL A 51 9.36 -7.42 -10.18
C VAL A 51 9.12 -8.90 -9.86
N ASP A 52 10.16 -9.76 -9.93
CA ASP A 52 10.05 -11.17 -9.57
C ASP A 52 9.64 -11.35 -8.10
N ILE A 53 10.01 -10.43 -7.21
CA ILE A 53 9.63 -10.46 -5.80
C ILE A 53 8.10 -10.45 -5.67
N TRP A 54 7.43 -9.64 -6.49
CA TRP A 54 5.96 -9.58 -6.51
C TRP A 54 5.35 -10.70 -7.35
N THR A 55 5.87 -10.94 -8.55
CA THR A 55 5.30 -11.94 -9.50
C THR A 55 5.38 -13.35 -8.95
N ASN A 56 6.46 -13.70 -8.24
CA ASN A 56 6.69 -15.03 -7.67
C ASN A 56 6.30 -15.16 -6.19
N ARG A 57 5.58 -14.18 -5.63
CA ARG A 57 5.30 -14.08 -4.18
C ARG A 57 4.62 -15.31 -3.57
N TYR A 58 3.74 -15.96 -4.34
CA TYR A 58 3.04 -17.17 -3.87
C TYR A 58 3.92 -18.41 -3.80
N ASN A 59 5.11 -18.42 -4.43
CA ASN A 59 6.01 -19.56 -4.45
C ASN A 59 7.38 -19.27 -3.79
N SER A 60 7.68 -18.00 -3.51
CA SER A 60 8.99 -17.59 -2.95
C SER A 60 9.09 -17.79 -1.43
N GLY A 61 7.95 -17.96 -0.76
CA GLY A 61 7.88 -17.99 0.71
C GLY A 61 7.86 -16.59 1.34
N ILE A 62 7.83 -15.50 0.59
CA ILE A 62 7.77 -14.14 1.15
C ILE A 62 6.49 -13.93 1.95
N LEU A 63 5.39 -14.54 1.52
CA LEU A 63 4.11 -14.48 2.23
C LEU A 63 4.06 -15.28 3.54
N ASP A 64 5.11 -16.04 3.88
CA ASP A 64 5.24 -16.62 5.22
C ASP A 64 5.59 -15.54 6.25
N ASP A 65 6.39 -14.54 5.85
CA ASP A 65 6.92 -13.50 6.73
C ASP A 65 6.20 -12.14 6.55
N PHE A 66 5.51 -11.93 5.42
CA PHE A 66 4.85 -10.66 5.08
C PHE A 66 3.38 -10.86 4.71
N ASP A 67 2.57 -9.86 5.00
CA ASP A 67 1.21 -9.71 4.47
C ASP A 67 1.23 -8.84 3.22
N GLU A 68 0.35 -9.14 2.26
CA GLU A 68 0.05 -8.24 1.15
C GLU A 68 -0.85 -7.12 1.67
N VAL A 69 -0.45 -5.87 1.44
CA VAL A 69 -1.19 -4.68 1.89
C VAL A 69 -1.41 -3.71 0.74
N TYR A 70 -2.48 -2.93 0.82
CA TYR A 70 -2.85 -1.90 -0.14
C TYR A 70 -2.66 -0.48 0.43
N ASP A 71 -2.73 -0.34 1.76
CA ASP A 71 -2.44 0.89 2.48
C ASP A 71 -0.96 0.93 2.85
N LEU A 72 -0.21 1.85 2.30
CA LEU A 72 1.22 1.94 2.57
C LEU A 72 1.50 2.56 3.93
N GLN A 73 2.39 1.93 4.69
CA GLN A 73 2.93 2.43 5.95
C GLN A 73 4.45 2.46 5.91
N PRO A 74 5.11 3.39 6.65
CA PRO A 74 6.56 3.44 6.69
C PRO A 74 7.19 2.09 7.03
N GLY A 75 8.07 1.61 6.15
CA GLY A 75 8.72 0.31 6.27
C GLY A 75 8.14 -0.79 5.37
N ASP A 76 7.00 -0.57 4.71
CA ASP A 76 6.46 -1.52 3.72
C ASP A 76 7.39 -1.63 2.52
N VAL A 77 7.59 -2.85 2.04
CA VAL A 77 8.39 -3.13 0.85
C VAL A 77 7.51 -3.06 -0.39
N VAL A 78 7.83 -2.15 -1.29
CA VAL A 78 7.03 -1.84 -2.48
C VAL A 78 7.80 -2.22 -3.73
N VAL A 79 7.13 -2.94 -4.63
CA VAL A 79 7.67 -3.35 -5.93
C VAL A 79 7.04 -2.51 -7.03
N PHE A 80 7.84 -2.11 -7.98
CA PHE A 80 7.45 -1.31 -9.14
C PHE A 80 7.64 -2.14 -10.40
N PRO A 81 6.60 -2.35 -11.20
CA PRO A 81 6.72 -2.98 -12.51
C PRO A 81 7.45 -2.06 -13.50
N GLU A 82 7.64 -2.53 -14.71
CA GLU A 82 8.19 -1.69 -15.79
C GLU A 82 7.16 -0.61 -16.17
N THR A 83 7.55 0.65 -15.94
CA THR A 83 6.76 1.84 -16.27
C THR A 83 7.67 2.93 -16.84
N SER A 84 7.10 4.08 -17.22
CA SER A 84 7.90 5.25 -17.60
C SER A 84 8.74 5.82 -16.44
N TYR A 85 8.37 5.54 -15.20
CA TYR A 85 9.09 5.95 -13.99
C TYR A 85 10.17 4.94 -13.59
N THR A 86 9.95 3.68 -13.88
CA THR A 86 10.81 2.54 -13.51
C THR A 86 11.03 1.64 -14.74
N PRO A 87 11.84 2.08 -15.74
CA PRO A 87 11.95 1.38 -17.04
C PRO A 87 12.49 -0.05 -16.97
N TYR A 88 13.08 -0.43 -15.85
CA TYR A 88 13.67 -1.76 -15.63
C TYR A 88 13.11 -2.47 -14.40
N THR A 89 11.93 -2.05 -13.95
CA THR A 89 11.37 -2.43 -12.64
C THR A 89 12.18 -1.87 -11.45
N HIS A 90 11.58 -1.87 -10.27
CA HIS A 90 12.26 -1.35 -9.07
C HIS A 90 11.68 -2.00 -7.82
N ILE A 91 12.40 -1.88 -6.70
CA ILE A 91 11.93 -2.23 -5.37
C ILE A 91 12.49 -1.23 -4.37
N ALA A 92 11.63 -0.73 -3.49
CA ALA A 92 12.01 0.26 -2.48
C ALA A 92 11.15 0.09 -1.22
N ILE A 93 11.41 0.89 -0.22
CA ILE A 93 10.71 0.86 1.07
C ILE A 93 9.90 2.15 1.18
N PHE A 94 8.60 2.05 1.43
CA PHE A 94 7.75 3.22 1.61
C PHE A 94 8.17 4.02 2.83
N ASP A 95 8.29 5.33 2.67
CA ASP A 95 8.65 6.28 3.72
C ASP A 95 7.47 7.11 4.19
N SER A 96 6.84 7.81 3.26
CA SER A 96 5.76 8.75 3.61
C SER A 96 4.91 9.12 2.40
N ASP A 97 3.64 9.38 2.63
CA ASP A 97 2.73 9.95 1.63
C ASP A 97 3.11 11.40 1.34
N ALA A 98 3.12 11.76 0.06
CA ALA A 98 3.37 13.14 -0.39
C ALA A 98 2.08 13.95 -0.60
N GLY A 99 0.89 13.33 -0.45
CA GLY A 99 -0.41 13.99 -0.56
C GLY A 99 -0.82 14.40 -1.98
N ASN A 100 -0.10 13.95 -3.02
CA ASN A 100 -0.32 14.37 -4.42
C ASN A 100 -0.35 13.18 -5.40
N GLY A 101 -0.92 12.05 -4.98
CA GLY A 101 -1.00 10.83 -5.79
C GLY A 101 0.31 10.03 -5.83
N GLY A 102 1.23 10.29 -4.92
CA GLY A 102 2.50 9.59 -4.79
C GLY A 102 3.09 9.71 -3.40
N GLY A 103 4.20 9.04 -3.18
CA GLY A 103 4.91 9.01 -1.91
C GLY A 103 6.42 9.10 -2.08
N TYR A 104 7.10 9.23 -0.96
CA TYR A 104 8.55 9.10 -0.89
C TYR A 104 8.92 7.67 -0.53
N PHE A 105 9.92 7.16 -1.24
CA PHE A 105 10.41 5.80 -1.06
C PHE A 105 11.91 5.82 -0.79
N LEU A 106 12.33 5.04 0.20
CA LEU A 106 13.72 4.84 0.55
C LEU A 106 14.27 3.64 -0.24
N GLY A 107 15.28 3.86 -1.05
CA GLY A 107 15.86 2.78 -1.86
C GLY A 107 17.24 3.12 -2.41
N GLN A 108 17.88 2.12 -3.01
CA GLN A 108 19.14 2.27 -3.72
C GLN A 108 18.90 2.27 -5.22
N ASN A 109 19.79 2.89 -5.97
CA ASN A 109 19.77 2.94 -7.44
C ASN A 109 18.43 3.43 -8.04
N GLN A 110 17.70 4.29 -7.34
CA GLN A 110 16.35 4.73 -7.70
C GLN A 110 16.31 5.56 -9.00
N SER A 111 17.41 6.23 -9.33
CA SER A 111 17.60 7.00 -10.58
C SER A 111 18.72 6.43 -11.45
N GLY A 112 19.19 5.21 -11.15
CA GLY A 112 20.27 4.55 -11.86
C GLY A 112 19.77 3.63 -12.97
N ILE A 113 20.72 3.18 -13.79
CA ILE A 113 20.50 2.12 -14.78
C ILE A 113 20.84 0.79 -14.11
N PRO A 114 19.96 -0.21 -14.14
CA PRO A 114 20.24 -1.53 -13.59
C PRO A 114 21.47 -2.16 -14.29
N GLY A 115 22.33 -2.78 -13.48
CA GLY A 115 23.51 -3.47 -13.98
C GLY A 115 24.68 -2.55 -14.39
N GLU A 116 24.56 -1.22 -14.26
CA GLU A 116 25.73 -0.36 -14.27
C GLU A 116 26.55 -0.61 -13.01
N GLU A 117 27.88 -0.79 -13.20
CA GLU A 117 28.78 -0.95 -12.06
C GLU A 117 28.70 0.25 -11.12
N GLY A 118 28.53 -0.04 -9.83
CA GLY A 118 28.54 0.95 -8.77
C GLY A 118 27.18 1.30 -8.20
N GLY A 119 26.10 1.33 -8.98
CA GLY A 119 24.77 1.73 -8.51
C GLY A 119 24.75 3.08 -7.77
N LYS A 120 23.70 3.36 -7.02
CA LYS A 120 23.58 4.58 -6.21
C LYS A 120 23.20 4.25 -4.77
N ALA A 121 23.81 4.98 -3.83
CA ALA A 121 23.50 4.89 -2.40
C ALA A 121 22.02 5.15 -2.11
N PHE A 122 21.55 4.75 -0.93
CA PHE A 122 20.21 5.04 -0.47
C PHE A 122 19.88 6.52 -0.54
N ASP A 123 18.78 6.82 -1.17
CA ASP A 123 18.15 8.14 -1.17
C ASP A 123 16.63 8.03 -0.94
N LEU A 124 15.98 9.17 -0.81
CA LEU A 124 14.52 9.28 -0.81
C LEU A 124 14.11 9.85 -2.16
N MET A 125 13.31 9.09 -2.91
CA MET A 125 12.78 9.51 -4.20
C MET A 125 11.26 9.48 -4.19
N TRP A 126 10.64 10.45 -4.85
CA TRP A 126 9.22 10.48 -5.07
C TRP A 126 8.85 9.60 -6.26
N PHE A 127 7.82 8.73 -6.08
CA PHE A 127 7.18 8.00 -7.16
C PHE A 127 5.65 8.13 -7.03
N PRO A 128 4.92 8.18 -8.17
CA PRO A 128 3.47 8.12 -8.13
C PRO A 128 3.01 6.70 -7.76
N TYR A 129 1.89 6.59 -7.06
CA TYR A 129 1.35 5.28 -6.66
C TYR A 129 0.96 4.42 -7.86
N GLU A 130 0.56 5.03 -8.98
CA GLU A 130 0.30 4.32 -10.24
C GLU A 130 1.50 3.57 -10.81
N ALA A 131 2.71 3.88 -10.36
CA ALA A 131 3.94 3.19 -10.77
C ALA A 131 4.24 1.95 -9.93
N THR A 132 3.47 1.67 -8.87
CA THR A 132 3.69 0.50 -8.00
C THR A 132 2.92 -0.73 -8.51
N CYS A 133 3.32 -1.93 -8.07
CA CYS A 133 2.45 -3.10 -8.15
C CYS A 133 1.22 -2.91 -7.25
N ASP A 134 0.14 -3.68 -7.51
CA ASP A 134 -1.13 -3.53 -6.82
C ASP A 134 -1.06 -3.68 -5.30
N THR A 135 -0.07 -4.43 -4.79
CA THR A 135 0.13 -4.65 -3.36
C THR A 135 1.58 -4.40 -2.96
N ALA A 136 1.77 -4.08 -1.69
CA ALA A 136 3.07 -4.04 -1.03
C ALA A 136 3.18 -5.15 0.02
N PHE A 137 4.36 -5.30 0.61
CA PHE A 137 4.64 -6.31 1.62
C PHE A 137 4.90 -5.67 2.97
N ARG A 138 4.02 -5.94 3.94
CA ARG A 138 4.16 -5.53 5.34
C ARG A 138 4.64 -6.68 6.19
N TYR A 139 5.68 -6.48 6.99
CA TYR A 139 6.20 -7.52 7.88
C TYR A 139 5.21 -7.87 8.99
N LYS A 140 4.87 -9.16 9.11
CA LYS A 140 3.89 -9.67 10.09
C LYS A 140 4.28 -9.43 11.54
N GLY A 141 5.57 -9.30 11.83
CA GLY A 141 6.07 -8.99 13.17
C GLY A 141 5.93 -7.51 13.57
N SER A 142 5.48 -6.65 12.67
CA SER A 142 5.25 -5.21 12.94
C SER A 142 3.97 -4.92 13.75
N SER A 143 3.11 -5.90 13.98
CA SER A 143 1.88 -5.77 14.75
C SER A 143 2.17 -5.60 16.25
N GLY A 144 2.72 -4.45 16.62
CA GLY A 144 2.94 -4.11 18.03
C GLY A 144 4.08 -3.14 18.28
N SER A 145 3.88 -1.85 18.01
CA SER A 145 4.57 -0.77 18.76
C SER A 145 4.04 0.60 18.35
N THR A 146 2.88 0.98 18.82
CA THR A 146 2.65 2.33 19.27
C THR A 146 2.98 2.36 20.75
N SER A 147 4.23 2.71 21.10
CA SER A 147 4.59 3.05 22.45
C SER A 147 4.32 4.54 22.63
N ASP A 148 3.17 4.86 23.14
CA ASP A 148 2.98 6.11 23.86
C ASP A 148 3.03 5.83 25.35
N SER A 149 3.98 6.50 26.03
CA SER A 149 4.14 6.49 27.46
C SER A 149 3.24 7.58 28.07
N GLY A 150 2.13 7.17 28.66
CA GLY A 150 1.27 8.09 29.38
C GLY A 150 0.22 7.34 30.19
N SER A 151 0.56 7.07 31.46
CA SER A 151 -0.36 6.52 32.48
C SER A 151 -1.60 7.36 32.67
N SER A 152 -2.78 6.76 32.55
CA SER A 152 -3.88 6.93 33.54
C SER A 152 -5.00 5.93 33.25
N ASP A 153 -5.39 5.21 34.30
CA ASP A 153 -6.53 4.32 34.38
C ASP A 153 -7.82 4.94 33.84
N TYR A 154 -8.54 4.21 32.99
CA TYR A 154 -10.00 4.11 32.99
C TYR A 154 -10.46 2.83 32.29
N GLU A 155 -11.48 2.21 32.84
CA GLU A 155 -12.06 0.89 32.61
C GLU A 155 -12.47 0.56 31.17
N GLU A 156 -12.37 -0.75 30.88
CA GLU A 156 -12.87 -1.42 29.69
C GLU A 156 -14.35 -1.08 29.38
N THR A 157 -14.58 -0.68 28.15
CA THR A 157 -15.80 -1.07 27.44
C THR A 157 -15.39 -1.60 26.07
N GLU A 158 -15.63 -2.88 25.86
CA GLU A 158 -15.41 -3.55 24.60
C GLU A 158 -16.21 -2.86 23.49
N SER A 159 -15.49 -2.28 22.53
CA SER A 159 -16.00 -1.97 21.21
C SER A 159 -14.97 -2.43 20.18
N SER A 160 -15.18 -3.64 19.70
CA SER A 160 -14.44 -4.19 18.57
C SER A 160 -14.81 -3.43 17.30
N GLY A 161 -14.10 -2.35 17.04
CA GLY A 161 -14.11 -1.63 15.79
C GLY A 161 -12.83 -1.93 15.02
N SER A 162 -12.82 -2.99 14.21
CA SER A 162 -11.80 -3.19 13.20
C SER A 162 -11.78 -1.94 12.31
N ALA A 163 -10.68 -1.20 12.30
CA ALA A 163 -10.45 -0.17 11.31
C ALA A 163 -10.49 -0.85 9.94
N SER A 164 -11.51 -0.58 9.16
CA SER A 164 -11.68 -1.20 7.85
C SER A 164 -10.74 -0.52 6.88
N GLU A 165 -9.86 -1.31 6.37
CA GLU A 165 -8.86 -0.97 5.39
C GLU A 165 -9.50 -0.69 4.04
N TRP A 166 -9.05 0.37 3.33
CA TRP A 166 -9.44 0.63 1.96
C TRP A 166 -8.65 -0.26 1.02
N ILE A 167 -9.35 -1.02 0.18
CA ILE A 167 -8.77 -1.93 -0.81
C ILE A 167 -8.83 -1.22 -2.16
N ARG A 168 -7.68 -1.11 -2.83
CA ARG A 168 -7.62 -0.53 -4.17
C ARG A 168 -8.28 -1.46 -5.18
N GLU A 169 -9.21 -0.91 -5.94
CA GLU A 169 -9.89 -1.58 -7.04
C GLU A 169 -10.43 -0.51 -7.97
N ASP A 170 -9.82 -0.38 -9.14
CA ASP A 170 -10.30 0.52 -10.19
C ASP A 170 -11.47 -0.14 -10.91
N GLY A 171 -12.62 0.51 -10.90
CA GLY A 171 -13.82 -0.05 -11.51
C GLY A 171 -14.90 0.98 -11.77
N VAL A 172 -15.96 0.52 -12.39
CA VAL A 172 -17.18 1.30 -12.62
C VAL A 172 -18.34 0.64 -11.88
N PHE A 173 -18.99 1.41 -11.01
CA PHE A 173 -20.20 0.99 -10.34
C PHE A 173 -21.41 1.66 -11.00
N THR A 174 -22.28 0.87 -11.64
CA THR A 174 -23.56 1.35 -12.15
C THR A 174 -24.64 1.17 -11.13
N SER A 175 -25.15 2.27 -10.57
CA SER A 175 -26.12 2.25 -9.49
C SER A 175 -27.52 1.82 -9.97
N LYS A 176 -28.16 0.90 -9.26
CA LYS A 176 -29.55 0.50 -9.50
C LYS A 176 -30.55 1.48 -8.87
N TYR A 177 -30.14 2.19 -7.84
CA TYR A 177 -30.97 3.11 -7.06
C TYR A 177 -30.33 4.48 -7.01
N VAL A 178 -31.09 5.48 -6.55
CA VAL A 178 -30.51 6.78 -6.16
C VAL A 178 -29.53 6.54 -5.02
N ILE A 179 -28.30 7.03 -5.16
CA ILE A 179 -27.22 6.79 -4.19
C ILE A 179 -26.57 8.10 -3.75
N ASN A 180 -26.30 8.22 -2.48
CA ASN A 180 -25.67 9.42 -1.92
C ASN A 180 -24.14 9.25 -1.84
N ALA A 181 -23.42 10.22 -2.40
CA ALA A 181 -22.03 10.45 -2.10
C ALA A 181 -21.90 11.25 -0.80
N ARG A 182 -20.99 10.86 0.06
CA ARG A 182 -20.80 11.44 1.38
C ARG A 182 -19.37 11.93 1.59
N SER A 183 -19.21 12.79 2.57
CA SER A 183 -17.89 13.33 2.95
C SER A 183 -16.99 12.34 3.69
N ASP A 184 -17.55 11.22 4.16
CA ASP A 184 -16.84 10.11 4.80
C ASP A 184 -17.63 8.80 4.60
N ALA A 185 -16.96 7.65 4.79
CA ALA A 185 -17.57 6.31 4.72
C ALA A 185 -18.41 6.01 5.96
N SER A 186 -19.42 6.81 6.19
CA SER A 186 -20.38 6.71 7.28
C SER A 186 -21.77 7.16 6.82
N THR A 187 -22.81 6.44 7.24
CA THR A 187 -24.20 6.83 6.95
C THR A 187 -24.62 8.10 7.68
N SER A 188 -23.88 8.53 8.70
CA SER A 188 -24.08 9.79 9.41
C SER A 188 -23.28 10.96 8.85
N ALA A 189 -22.35 10.71 7.89
CA ALA A 189 -21.59 11.77 7.25
C ALA A 189 -22.46 12.61 6.30
N ASP A 190 -22.06 13.86 6.09
CA ASP A 190 -22.76 14.80 5.22
C ASP A 190 -22.92 14.27 3.79
N ILE A 191 -24.09 14.42 3.22
CA ILE A 191 -24.34 14.12 1.81
C ILE A 191 -23.78 15.30 0.99
N VAL A 192 -22.79 15.00 0.16
CA VAL A 192 -22.12 16.00 -0.66
C VAL A 192 -22.62 16.01 -2.11
N TYR A 193 -23.19 14.88 -2.56
CA TYR A 193 -23.85 14.74 -3.86
C TYR A 193 -24.85 13.58 -3.84
N THR A 194 -25.82 13.60 -4.77
CA THR A 194 -26.79 12.50 -4.93
C THR A 194 -26.82 12.08 -6.40
N PHE A 195 -26.39 10.87 -6.66
CA PHE A 195 -26.43 10.27 -7.98
C PHE A 195 -27.78 9.67 -8.29
N PRO A 196 -28.39 9.97 -9.47
CA PRO A 196 -29.60 9.30 -9.93
C PRO A 196 -29.38 7.78 -10.12
N ALA A 197 -30.46 7.01 -10.10
CA ALA A 197 -30.41 5.61 -10.50
C ALA A 197 -29.93 5.50 -11.96
N GLY A 198 -29.08 4.51 -12.21
CA GLY A 198 -28.41 4.28 -13.51
C GLY A 198 -27.14 5.10 -13.72
N SER A 199 -26.66 5.84 -12.71
CA SER A 199 -25.37 6.53 -12.81
C SER A 199 -24.21 5.55 -12.84
N GLU A 200 -23.28 5.79 -13.75
CA GLU A 200 -21.97 5.14 -13.79
C GLU A 200 -20.98 5.94 -12.95
N ILE A 201 -20.41 5.33 -11.95
CA ILE A 201 -19.54 5.94 -10.95
C ILE A 201 -18.20 5.21 -11.00
N GLN A 202 -17.17 5.89 -11.49
CA GLN A 202 -15.81 5.38 -11.40
C GLN A 202 -15.34 5.43 -9.95
N TYR A 203 -14.61 4.40 -9.52
CA TYR A 203 -14.05 4.36 -8.17
C TYR A 203 -12.66 3.72 -8.20
N ASP A 204 -11.84 4.07 -7.21
CA ASP A 204 -10.45 3.63 -7.12
C ASP A 204 -10.23 2.73 -5.91
N TYR A 205 -11.15 2.71 -4.94
CA TYR A 205 -11.05 1.90 -3.73
C TYR A 205 -12.40 1.42 -3.25
N TYR A 206 -12.39 0.28 -2.55
CA TYR A 206 -13.53 -0.13 -1.75
C TYR A 206 -13.13 -0.49 -0.31
N ALA A 207 -14.08 -0.49 0.63
CA ALA A 207 -13.87 -0.90 2.00
C ALA A 207 -15.15 -1.47 2.62
N PHE A 208 -14.98 -2.30 3.64
CA PHE A 208 -16.07 -2.76 4.50
C PHE A 208 -16.05 -1.92 5.79
N LYS A 209 -16.96 -0.95 5.90
CA LYS A 209 -17.02 -0.01 7.03
C LYS A 209 -18.45 0.16 7.52
N ASN A 210 -18.61 0.23 8.84
CA ASN A 210 -19.88 0.63 9.46
C ASN A 210 -21.11 -0.15 8.93
N GLY A 211 -20.92 -1.46 8.66
CA GLY A 211 -22.00 -2.33 8.18
C GLY A 211 -22.29 -2.25 6.67
N TYR A 212 -21.43 -1.60 5.88
CA TYR A 212 -21.62 -1.42 4.45
C TYR A 212 -20.32 -1.71 3.67
N VAL A 213 -20.48 -2.01 2.37
CA VAL A 213 -19.43 -1.93 1.38
C VAL A 213 -19.44 -0.52 0.80
N TRP A 214 -18.35 0.19 0.98
CA TRP A 214 -18.16 1.54 0.45
C TRP A 214 -17.21 1.50 -0.73
N ILE A 215 -17.49 2.31 -1.73
CA ILE A 215 -16.53 2.69 -2.77
C ILE A 215 -16.10 4.14 -2.55
N SER A 216 -14.89 4.48 -2.99
CA SER A 216 -14.40 5.85 -2.95
C SER A 216 -14.01 6.34 -4.34
N GLN A 217 -14.41 7.57 -4.65
CA GLN A 217 -14.14 8.26 -5.90
C GLN A 217 -13.31 9.50 -5.62
N PRO A 218 -12.15 9.70 -6.30
CA PRO A 218 -11.39 10.94 -6.19
C PRO A 218 -12.16 12.09 -6.82
N ARG A 219 -11.95 13.29 -6.31
CA ARG A 219 -12.53 14.53 -6.78
C ARG A 219 -11.49 15.43 -7.44
N GLU A 220 -11.90 16.25 -8.37
CA GLU A 220 -11.04 17.24 -9.03
C GLU A 220 -10.42 18.25 -8.05
N ASP A 221 -11.06 18.50 -6.89
CA ASP A 221 -10.57 19.39 -5.84
C ASP A 221 -9.60 18.72 -4.84
N GLY A 222 -9.20 17.46 -5.08
CA GLY A 222 -8.30 16.67 -4.24
C GLY A 222 -8.96 16.00 -3.03
N GLY A 223 -10.31 16.08 -2.92
CA GLY A 223 -11.08 15.33 -1.92
C GLY A 223 -11.56 13.98 -2.42
N TRP A 224 -12.32 13.27 -1.57
CA TRP A 224 -12.92 11.98 -1.88
C TRP A 224 -14.42 12.01 -1.66
N TRP A 225 -15.14 11.29 -2.48
CA TRP A 225 -16.54 10.93 -2.26
C TRP A 225 -16.62 9.46 -1.84
N TYR A 226 -17.52 9.18 -0.90
CA TYR A 226 -17.74 7.85 -0.37
C TYR A 226 -19.19 7.43 -0.62
N LEU A 227 -19.38 6.27 -1.26
CA LEU A 227 -20.71 5.77 -1.62
C LEU A 227 -20.88 4.35 -1.09
N ALA A 228 -21.95 4.11 -0.32
CA ALA A 228 -22.31 2.75 0.09
C ALA A 228 -22.97 2.01 -1.08
N THR A 229 -22.49 0.80 -1.38
CA THR A 229 -22.93 -0.01 -2.51
C THR A 229 -23.66 -1.30 -2.11
N GLY A 230 -23.88 -1.49 -0.84
CA GLY A 230 -24.60 -2.63 -0.26
C GLY A 230 -24.25 -2.84 1.20
N GLU A 231 -24.99 -3.70 1.88
CA GLU A 231 -24.74 -4.07 3.27
C GLU A 231 -23.59 -5.08 3.38
N ALA A 232 -22.90 -5.05 4.53
CA ALA A 232 -21.79 -5.94 4.83
C ALA A 232 -21.75 -6.32 6.30
N GLU A 233 -21.32 -7.53 6.58
CA GLU A 233 -21.07 -8.03 7.92
C GLU A 233 -19.77 -8.86 7.92
N ASN A 234 -18.94 -8.71 8.94
CA ASN A 234 -17.68 -9.46 9.11
C ASN A 234 -16.76 -9.39 7.87
N GLY A 235 -16.66 -8.22 7.23
CA GLY A 235 -15.81 -8.00 6.07
C GLY A 235 -16.32 -8.68 4.79
N ARG A 236 -17.62 -8.98 4.69
CA ARG A 236 -18.24 -9.57 3.51
C ARG A 236 -19.59 -8.92 3.21
N ARG A 237 -19.90 -8.77 1.92
CA ARG A 237 -21.22 -8.34 1.49
C ARG A 237 -22.27 -9.38 1.87
N THR A 238 -23.37 -8.95 2.49
CA THR A 238 -24.44 -9.84 2.99
C THR A 238 -25.61 -9.99 2.01
N GLU A 239 -25.85 -8.96 1.18
CA GLU A 239 -26.94 -8.91 0.21
C GLU A 239 -26.39 -8.55 -1.18
N PRO A 240 -27.13 -8.76 -2.26
CA PRO A 240 -26.74 -8.30 -3.59
C PRO A 240 -26.38 -6.81 -3.58
N ALA A 241 -25.37 -6.44 -4.36
CA ALA A 241 -24.99 -5.04 -4.51
C ALA A 241 -26.16 -4.18 -5.00
N TRP A 242 -26.18 -2.93 -4.59
CA TRP A 242 -27.17 -1.95 -5.02
C TRP A 242 -26.95 -1.44 -6.46
N GLY A 243 -26.16 -2.16 -7.23
CA GLY A 243 -25.80 -1.94 -8.62
C GLY A 243 -24.97 -3.07 -9.18
N THR A 244 -24.30 -2.82 -10.30
CA THR A 244 -23.38 -3.74 -10.98
C THR A 244 -21.98 -3.14 -11.01
N PHE A 245 -20.96 -3.99 -10.94
CA PHE A 245 -19.56 -3.64 -11.05
C PHE A 245 -18.98 -4.15 -12.37
N GLU A 246 -18.16 -3.33 -13.03
CA GLU A 246 -17.42 -3.62 -14.24
C GLU A 246 -15.96 -3.21 -14.07
#